data_31ebf267d8bcab066152f76650400ba9
#
_entry.id   31ebf267d8bcab066152f76650400ba9
#
_cell.length_a   1.000
_cell.length_b   1.000
_cell.length_c   1.000
_cell.angle_alpha   90.00
_cell.angle_beta   90.00
_cell.angle_gamma   90.00
#
_symmetry.space_group_name_H-M   'P 1'
#
loop_
_entity.id
_entity.type
_entity.pdbx_description
1 polymer ?
#
loop_
_entity_poly.entity_id
_entity_poly.type
_entity_poly.pdbx_seq_one_letter_code
_entity_poly.pdbx_strand_id
1 'polypeptide(L)'
;MEKLKKLYKKYSIFNLKELFFLIIFIVFCFYDTGYTVYKPGGIVNMNSRVIGDNIYSSEGSFNMAYVTAMKGRTPIYLLSKFMPNWEVVKNSDVLLDNETMEDANKQDKLDYEEAISNAKYVAFNKANIDYKILGEHFYAYYITKDNVSDLKVGDELLSYNNIKFKSIEILSKYINDLNGADGLLIKYKRNNKEYETYSKIYEDNGKKLIGVSSISILDLESSHNIDIKNKESESGPSGGLIMALSIYNAITEGDITKGNKIVGTGTISRDGTVGEIGGVNYKLASAVKEGATVFICPNDNYDEVMEEMEKYNYNIKIINVATFDEAIEKLAEL
;
A
#
# COMPACT_ATOMS: atom_id res chain seq x y z
N MET A 1 -16.02 -48.17 35.90
CA MET A 1 -16.50 -46.78 35.94
C MET A 1 -15.72 -45.90 36.90
N GLU A 2 -15.41 -46.33 38.15
CA GLU A 2 -14.64 -45.51 39.13
C GLU A 2 -13.19 -45.21 38.69
N LYS A 3 -12.48 -46.16 38.03
CA LYS A 3 -11.13 -45.89 37.50
C LYS A 3 -11.12 -44.82 36.41
N LEU A 4 -12.13 -44.80 35.57
CA LEU A 4 -12.29 -43.75 34.53
C LEU A 4 -12.62 -42.36 35.16
N LYS A 5 -13.48 -42.34 36.18
CA LYS A 5 -13.76 -41.10 36.94
C LYS A 5 -12.53 -40.58 37.69
N LYS A 6 -11.70 -41.46 38.27
CA LYS A 6 -10.44 -41.09 38.91
C LYS A 6 -9.39 -40.59 37.89
N LEU A 7 -9.29 -41.21 36.73
CA LEU A 7 -8.44 -40.75 35.62
C LEU A 7 -8.92 -39.38 35.10
N TYR A 8 -10.22 -39.22 34.87
CA TYR A 8 -10.80 -37.93 34.44
C TYR A 8 -10.53 -36.82 35.47
N LYS A 9 -10.67 -37.10 36.77
CA LYS A 9 -10.38 -36.15 37.84
C LYS A 9 -8.87 -35.84 38.01
N LYS A 10 -8.00 -36.77 37.61
CA LYS A 10 -6.54 -36.63 37.68
C LYS A 10 -5.96 -35.88 36.48
N TYR A 11 -6.64 -35.96 35.32
CA TYR A 11 -6.18 -35.33 34.04
C TYR A 11 -7.11 -34.22 33.55
N SER A 12 -8.20 -33.92 34.28
CA SER A 12 -9.00 -32.73 34.01
C SER A 12 -8.18 -31.51 34.45
N ILE A 13 -7.55 -30.88 33.47
CA ILE A 13 -6.73 -29.68 33.67
C ILE A 13 -7.61 -28.53 34.16
N PHE A 14 -8.90 -28.52 33.81
CA PHE A 14 -9.87 -27.49 34.22
C PHE A 14 -11.16 -28.14 34.74
N ASN A 15 -11.75 -27.56 35.83
CA ASN A 15 -13.13 -27.86 36.18
C ASN A 15 -14.10 -27.12 35.21
N LEU A 16 -15.38 -27.49 35.25
CA LEU A 16 -16.38 -26.94 34.31
C LEU A 16 -16.49 -25.40 34.37
N LYS A 17 -16.25 -24.80 35.50
CA LYS A 17 -16.26 -23.32 35.68
C LYS A 17 -15.03 -22.71 35.04
N GLU A 18 -13.87 -23.29 35.27
CA GLU A 18 -12.62 -22.80 34.65
C GLU A 18 -12.65 -22.91 33.13
N LEU A 19 -13.22 -24.01 32.61
CA LEU A 19 -13.43 -24.17 31.16
C LEU A 19 -14.39 -23.11 30.61
N PHE A 20 -15.46 -22.79 31.33
CA PHE A 20 -16.39 -21.73 30.94
C PHE A 20 -15.72 -20.36 30.92
N PHE A 21 -14.94 -20.01 31.95
CA PHE A 21 -14.18 -18.75 31.95
C PHE A 21 -13.11 -18.71 30.86
N LEU A 22 -12.45 -19.84 30.58
CA LEU A 22 -11.49 -19.94 29.50
C LEU A 22 -12.15 -19.67 28.14
N ILE A 23 -13.33 -20.24 27.89
CA ILE A 23 -14.09 -20.00 26.66
C ILE A 23 -14.47 -18.51 26.52
N ILE A 24 -14.99 -17.90 27.59
CA ILE A 24 -15.31 -16.46 27.61
C ILE A 24 -14.04 -15.63 27.31
N PHE A 25 -12.93 -15.96 27.93
CA PHE A 25 -11.66 -15.27 27.70
C PHE A 25 -11.17 -15.42 26.26
N ILE A 26 -11.29 -16.62 25.69
CA ILE A 26 -10.96 -16.85 24.26
C ILE A 26 -11.88 -16.01 23.37
N VAL A 27 -13.19 -16.05 23.60
CA VAL A 27 -14.14 -15.21 22.83
C VAL A 27 -13.78 -13.74 22.97
N PHE A 28 -13.53 -13.24 24.17
CA PHE A 28 -13.10 -11.87 24.41
C PHE A 28 -11.84 -11.50 23.63
N CYS A 29 -10.82 -12.37 23.65
CA CYS A 29 -9.55 -12.11 22.96
C CYS A 29 -9.67 -12.09 21.43
N PHE A 30 -10.57 -12.89 20.85
CA PHE A 30 -10.67 -13.07 19.41
C PHE A 30 -11.89 -12.39 18.77
N TYR A 31 -12.81 -11.85 19.58
CA TYR A 31 -13.98 -11.15 19.06
C TYR A 31 -13.54 -9.94 18.22
N ASP A 32 -13.97 -9.91 16.95
CA ASP A 32 -13.74 -8.80 16.04
C ASP A 32 -14.81 -7.73 16.27
N THR A 33 -14.37 -6.53 16.61
CA THR A 33 -15.28 -5.42 16.91
C THR A 33 -15.76 -4.69 15.64
N GLY A 34 -15.26 -5.04 14.46
CA GLY A 34 -15.56 -4.34 13.21
C GLY A 34 -14.82 -3.00 13.06
N TYR A 35 -13.76 -2.80 13.84
CA TYR A 35 -12.90 -1.62 13.78
C TYR A 35 -11.46 -2.01 13.43
N THR A 36 -10.74 -1.07 12.81
CA THR A 36 -9.28 -1.11 12.65
C THR A 36 -8.64 -0.08 13.58
N VAL A 37 -7.54 -0.46 14.21
CA VAL A 37 -6.78 0.42 15.10
C VAL A 37 -5.48 0.80 14.41
N TYR A 38 -5.31 2.10 14.15
CA TYR A 38 -4.11 2.68 13.56
C TYR A 38 -3.21 3.25 14.64
N LYS A 39 -1.90 3.13 14.45
CA LYS A 39 -0.88 3.70 15.35
C LYS A 39 0.41 4.02 14.61
N PRO A 40 1.30 4.86 15.19
CA PRO A 40 2.66 5.02 14.68
C PRO A 40 3.35 3.67 14.53
N GLY A 41 3.88 3.40 13.33
CA GLY A 41 4.51 2.11 13.02
C GLY A 41 6.01 2.11 13.29
N GLY A 42 6.69 3.15 12.84
CA GLY A 42 8.14 3.28 12.84
C GLY A 42 8.67 3.68 11.46
N ILE A 43 9.94 3.35 11.22
CA ILE A 43 10.61 3.63 9.95
C ILE A 43 11.26 2.36 9.38
N VAL A 44 11.41 2.33 8.04
CA VAL A 44 12.15 1.30 7.31
C VAL A 44 13.31 1.96 6.59
N ASN A 45 14.55 1.54 6.91
CA ASN A 45 15.73 2.03 6.21
C ASN A 45 15.79 1.45 4.79
N MET A 46 15.63 2.33 3.79
CA MET A 46 15.58 1.95 2.39
C MET A 46 16.96 1.66 1.79
N ASN A 47 18.04 2.22 2.34
CA ASN A 47 19.39 1.89 1.88
C ASN A 47 19.69 0.38 1.99
N SER A 48 19.11 -0.30 2.99
CA SER A 48 19.25 -1.75 3.17
C SER A 48 18.28 -2.58 2.31
N ARG A 49 17.30 -1.92 1.66
CA ARG A 49 16.26 -2.54 0.85
C ARG A 49 16.52 -2.45 -0.64
N VAL A 50 17.16 -1.36 -1.08
CA VAL A 50 17.61 -1.24 -2.47
C VAL A 50 18.75 -2.20 -2.70
N ILE A 51 18.61 -3.06 -3.70
CA ILE A 51 19.63 -4.03 -4.12
C ILE A 51 19.89 -3.87 -5.62
N GLY A 52 21.09 -4.18 -6.04
CA GLY A 52 21.48 -4.10 -7.44
C GLY A 52 23.00 -4.20 -7.61
N ASP A 53 23.42 -4.10 -8.86
CA ASP A 53 24.82 -4.15 -9.24
C ASP A 53 25.40 -2.72 -9.29
N ASN A 54 26.64 -2.55 -8.83
CA ASN A 54 27.37 -1.27 -8.87
C ASN A 54 26.59 -0.08 -8.25
N ILE A 55 25.94 -0.32 -7.10
CA ILE A 55 25.25 0.74 -6.36
C ILE A 55 26.22 1.53 -5.49
N TYR A 56 25.99 2.85 -5.39
CA TYR A 56 26.77 3.76 -4.54
C TYR A 56 26.35 3.65 -3.07
N SER A 57 27.32 3.86 -2.18
CA SER A 57 27.05 3.96 -0.73
C SER A 57 26.60 5.37 -0.37
N SER A 58 25.84 5.49 0.71
CA SER A 58 25.37 6.76 1.26
C SER A 58 25.93 6.95 2.69
N GLU A 59 26.33 8.16 3.04
CA GLU A 59 26.75 8.54 4.40
C GLU A 59 25.53 8.72 5.33
N GLY A 60 24.41 9.17 4.77
CA GLY A 60 23.14 9.27 5.46
C GLY A 60 22.20 8.14 5.12
N SER A 61 20.90 8.37 5.28
CA SER A 61 19.89 7.35 4.96
C SER A 61 18.55 7.93 4.55
N PHE A 62 17.92 7.27 3.60
CA PHE A 62 16.49 7.41 3.32
C PHE A 62 15.69 6.37 4.10
N ASN A 63 14.66 6.80 4.80
CA ASN A 63 13.84 5.95 5.63
C ASN A 63 12.37 6.21 5.33
N MET A 64 11.62 5.17 5.03
CA MET A 64 10.19 5.22 4.80
C MET A 64 9.44 5.13 6.13
N ALA A 65 8.63 6.13 6.45
CA ALA A 65 7.74 6.08 7.60
C ALA A 65 6.48 5.28 7.27
N TYR A 66 5.99 4.47 8.22
CA TYR A 66 4.79 3.67 8.03
C TYR A 66 3.84 3.74 9.24
N VAL A 67 2.59 3.42 8.97
CA VAL A 67 1.52 3.28 9.97
C VAL A 67 1.24 1.81 10.19
N THR A 68 1.03 1.40 11.42
CA THR A 68 0.59 0.04 11.72
C THR A 68 -0.93 0.00 11.85
N ALA A 69 -1.58 -0.80 11.01
CA ALA A 69 -2.99 -1.12 11.12
C ALA A 69 -3.17 -2.47 11.81
N MET A 70 -4.02 -2.53 12.82
CA MET A 70 -4.32 -3.73 13.58
C MET A 70 -5.81 -4.00 13.59
N LYS A 71 -6.22 -5.27 13.46
CA LYS A 71 -7.62 -5.63 13.68
C LYS A 71 -8.06 -5.24 15.09
N GLY A 72 -9.15 -4.51 15.20
CA GLY A 72 -9.74 -4.07 16.46
C GLY A 72 -10.39 -5.22 17.22
N ARG A 73 -9.64 -6.27 17.58
CA ARG A 73 -10.10 -7.27 18.52
C ARG A 73 -10.32 -6.63 19.87
N THR A 74 -11.26 -7.16 20.68
CA THR A 74 -11.68 -6.52 21.93
C THR A 74 -10.53 -6.02 22.81
N PRO A 75 -9.43 -6.77 23.08
CA PRO A 75 -8.33 -6.26 23.89
C PRO A 75 -7.62 -5.05 23.25
N ILE A 76 -7.38 -5.10 21.94
CA ILE A 76 -6.72 -4.02 21.20
C ILE A 76 -7.61 -2.78 21.15
N TYR A 77 -8.91 -2.97 20.86
CA TYR A 77 -9.90 -1.90 20.86
C TYR A 77 -10.01 -1.21 22.22
N LEU A 78 -10.03 -1.96 23.32
CA LEU A 78 -10.06 -1.38 24.65
C LEU A 78 -8.75 -0.66 25.01
N LEU A 79 -7.61 -1.27 24.67
CA LEU A 79 -6.30 -0.68 24.92
C LEU A 79 -6.14 0.66 24.16
N SER A 80 -6.65 0.75 22.92
CA SER A 80 -6.54 1.96 22.13
C SER A 80 -7.17 3.20 22.79
N LYS A 81 -8.16 3.02 23.67
CA LYS A 81 -8.80 4.14 24.39
C LYS A 81 -7.87 4.83 25.40
N PHE A 82 -6.79 4.18 25.79
CA PHE A 82 -5.81 4.67 26.78
C PHE A 82 -4.46 5.01 26.16
N MET A 83 -4.26 4.69 24.86
CA MET A 83 -2.98 4.90 24.20
C MET A 83 -2.99 6.23 23.43
N PRO A 84 -2.05 7.14 23.69
CA PRO A 84 -1.92 8.35 22.90
C PRO A 84 -1.51 8.01 21.45
N ASN A 85 -1.97 8.81 20.50
CA ASN A 85 -1.69 8.64 19.07
C ASN A 85 -2.15 7.29 18.48
N TRP A 86 -3.16 6.64 19.08
CA TRP A 86 -3.86 5.51 18.48
C TRP A 86 -5.25 5.97 18.04
N GLU A 87 -5.63 5.63 16.83
CA GLU A 87 -6.93 5.94 16.27
C GLU A 87 -7.73 4.68 15.99
N VAL A 88 -9.03 4.77 16.20
CA VAL A 88 -9.98 3.67 15.98
C VAL A 88 -10.94 4.08 14.89
N VAL A 89 -10.86 3.41 13.75
CA VAL A 89 -11.70 3.67 12.59
C VAL A 89 -12.60 2.47 12.35
N LYS A 90 -13.89 2.72 12.10
CA LYS A 90 -14.83 1.66 11.76
C LYS A 90 -14.57 1.14 10.36
N ASN A 91 -14.51 -0.17 10.18
CA ASN A 91 -14.18 -0.76 8.89
C ASN A 91 -15.13 -0.32 7.77
N SER A 92 -16.44 -0.13 8.08
CA SER A 92 -17.41 0.38 7.11
C SER A 92 -17.17 1.82 6.64
N ASP A 93 -16.36 2.60 7.36
CA ASP A 93 -16.13 4.01 7.04
C ASP A 93 -14.92 4.19 6.09
N VAL A 94 -14.12 3.14 5.92
CA VAL A 94 -12.96 3.11 5.02
C VAL A 94 -13.15 2.24 3.78
N LEU A 95 -14.17 1.37 3.78
CA LEU A 95 -14.50 0.51 2.64
C LEU A 95 -15.41 1.23 1.65
N LEU A 96 -15.15 1.04 0.39
CA LEU A 96 -16.04 1.47 -0.69
C LEU A 96 -17.31 0.58 -0.74
N ASP A 97 -18.32 1.04 -1.45
CA ASP A 97 -19.52 0.25 -1.67
C ASP A 97 -19.19 -1.11 -2.31
N ASN A 98 -19.73 -2.19 -1.76
CA ASN A 98 -19.48 -3.57 -2.20
C ASN A 98 -18.05 -4.09 -2.00
N GLU A 99 -17.23 -3.40 -1.24
CA GLU A 99 -15.87 -3.79 -0.96
C GLU A 99 -15.78 -4.60 0.34
N THR A 100 -14.92 -5.59 0.36
CA THR A 100 -14.57 -6.35 1.56
C THR A 100 -13.19 -5.95 2.09
N MET A 101 -12.90 -6.25 3.37
CA MET A 101 -11.55 -6.09 3.91
C MET A 101 -10.50 -6.94 3.16
N GLU A 102 -10.91 -8.04 2.53
CA GLU A 102 -10.01 -8.84 1.69
C GLU A 102 -9.67 -8.10 0.41
N ASP A 103 -10.65 -7.44 -0.22
CA ASP A 103 -10.44 -6.65 -1.43
C ASP A 103 -9.56 -5.43 -1.14
N ALA A 104 -9.84 -4.68 -0.06
CA ALA A 104 -9.01 -3.56 0.37
C ALA A 104 -7.55 -3.99 0.65
N ASN A 105 -7.33 -5.13 1.29
CA ASN A 105 -5.98 -5.67 1.49
C ASN A 105 -5.27 -6.06 0.17
N LYS A 106 -6.01 -6.50 -0.85
CA LYS A 106 -5.45 -6.79 -2.17
C LYS A 106 -5.11 -5.51 -2.92
N GLN A 107 -5.97 -4.50 -2.84
CA GLN A 107 -5.71 -3.17 -3.39
C GLN A 107 -4.44 -2.57 -2.78
N ASP A 108 -4.33 -2.56 -1.45
CA ASP A 108 -3.13 -2.09 -0.76
C ASP A 108 -1.83 -2.77 -1.24
N LYS A 109 -1.90 -4.07 -1.57
CA LYS A 109 -0.75 -4.80 -2.14
C LYS A 109 -0.44 -4.37 -3.57
N LEU A 110 -1.46 -4.22 -4.41
CA LEU A 110 -1.30 -3.72 -5.77
C LEU A 110 -0.74 -2.29 -5.77
N ASP A 111 -1.23 -1.43 -4.88
CA ASP A 111 -0.73 -0.06 -4.70
C ASP A 111 0.76 -0.05 -4.30
N TYR A 112 1.17 -0.99 -3.45
CA TYR A 112 2.58 -1.12 -3.06
C TYR A 112 3.46 -1.59 -4.23
N GLU A 113 3.00 -2.55 -5.01
CA GLU A 113 3.70 -3.05 -6.20
C GLU A 113 3.78 -1.96 -7.29
N GLU A 114 2.70 -1.21 -7.50
CA GLU A 114 2.71 -0.04 -8.38
C GLU A 114 3.68 1.03 -7.91
N ALA A 115 3.70 1.33 -6.61
CA ALA A 115 4.63 2.31 -6.03
C ALA A 115 6.09 1.92 -6.26
N ILE A 116 6.45 0.64 -6.11
CA ILE A 116 7.80 0.14 -6.44
C ILE A 116 8.10 0.32 -7.93
N SER A 117 7.16 -0.06 -8.79
CA SER A 117 7.30 0.08 -10.24
C SER A 117 7.49 1.54 -10.65
N ASN A 118 6.65 2.44 -10.16
CA ASN A 118 6.73 3.87 -10.43
C ASN A 118 8.01 4.49 -9.87
N ALA A 119 8.44 4.08 -8.66
CA ALA A 119 9.70 4.54 -8.08
C ALA A 119 10.91 4.16 -8.93
N LYS A 120 10.98 2.92 -9.43
CA LYS A 120 12.01 2.48 -10.38
C LYS A 120 11.97 3.31 -11.65
N TYR A 121 10.79 3.44 -12.25
CA TYR A 121 10.61 4.17 -13.51
C TYR A 121 11.07 5.63 -13.41
N VAL A 122 10.65 6.35 -12.37
CA VAL A 122 11.01 7.75 -12.15
C VAL A 122 12.51 7.89 -11.87
N ALA A 123 13.07 7.05 -11.00
CA ALA A 123 14.49 7.10 -10.64
C ALA A 123 15.40 6.78 -11.86
N PHE A 124 15.05 5.77 -12.66
CA PHE A 124 15.83 5.41 -13.86
C PHE A 124 15.80 6.53 -14.92
N ASN A 125 14.65 7.13 -15.17
CA ASN A 125 14.53 8.27 -16.09
C ASN A 125 15.37 9.46 -15.60
N LYS A 126 15.26 9.83 -14.33
CA LYS A 126 16.01 10.96 -13.77
C LYS A 126 17.51 10.73 -13.75
N ALA A 127 17.95 9.51 -13.50
CA ALA A 127 19.36 9.13 -13.50
C ALA A 127 19.93 8.82 -14.91
N ASN A 128 19.09 8.84 -15.96
CA ASN A 128 19.44 8.43 -17.33
C ASN A 128 20.06 7.02 -17.38
N ILE A 129 19.51 6.09 -16.60
CA ILE A 129 19.92 4.69 -16.61
C ILE A 129 19.21 3.96 -17.74
N ASP A 130 19.94 3.12 -18.45
CA ASP A 130 19.35 2.24 -19.46
C ASP A 130 18.47 1.17 -18.81
N TYR A 131 17.23 1.11 -19.24
CA TYR A 131 16.25 0.09 -18.80
C TYR A 131 15.34 -0.34 -19.95
N LYS A 132 14.66 -1.47 -19.76
CA LYS A 132 13.65 -1.99 -20.67
C LYS A 132 12.33 -2.19 -19.94
N ILE A 133 11.25 -1.87 -20.62
CA ILE A 133 9.90 -2.26 -20.18
C ILE A 133 9.64 -3.65 -20.80
N LEU A 134 9.65 -4.69 -19.97
CA LEU A 134 9.40 -6.07 -20.38
C LEU A 134 7.90 -6.32 -20.59
N GLY A 135 7.07 -5.63 -19.82
CA GLY A 135 5.62 -5.71 -19.90
C GLY A 135 4.91 -4.65 -19.07
N GLU A 136 3.62 -4.51 -19.32
CA GLU A 136 2.70 -3.77 -18.49
C GLU A 136 1.53 -4.68 -18.16
N HIS A 137 1.29 -4.89 -16.87
CA HIS A 137 0.28 -5.78 -16.32
C HIS A 137 -0.86 -4.97 -15.75
N PHE A 138 -2.08 -5.35 -16.05
CA PHE A 138 -3.29 -4.65 -15.63
C PHE A 138 -4.09 -5.54 -14.70
N TYR A 139 -4.40 -5.04 -13.51
CA TYR A 139 -5.13 -5.80 -12.51
C TYR A 139 -6.49 -5.17 -12.22
N ALA A 140 -7.52 -5.97 -12.05
CA ALA A 140 -8.81 -5.52 -11.54
C ALA A 140 -8.59 -4.95 -10.13
N TYR A 141 -8.86 -3.64 -9.97
CA TYR A 141 -8.57 -2.90 -8.74
C TYR A 141 -9.81 -2.70 -7.88
N TYR A 142 -10.92 -2.27 -8.51
CA TYR A 142 -12.21 -2.14 -7.84
C TYR A 142 -13.32 -2.70 -8.71
N ILE A 143 -14.27 -3.39 -8.08
CA ILE A 143 -15.41 -4.01 -8.76
C ILE A 143 -16.70 -3.49 -8.13
N THR A 144 -17.49 -2.78 -8.92
CA THR A 144 -18.77 -2.22 -8.46
C THR A 144 -19.81 -3.32 -8.23
N LYS A 145 -20.84 -3.01 -7.46
CA LYS A 145 -22.00 -3.91 -7.24
C LYS A 145 -22.77 -4.25 -8.52
N ASP A 146 -22.68 -3.40 -9.55
CA ASP A 146 -23.39 -3.58 -10.81
C ASP A 146 -22.61 -4.45 -11.80
N ASN A 147 -21.39 -4.83 -11.47
CA ASN A 147 -20.61 -5.79 -12.25
C ASN A 147 -21.27 -7.16 -12.21
N VAL A 148 -21.49 -7.74 -13.38
CA VAL A 148 -21.99 -9.11 -13.54
C VAL A 148 -20.94 -9.92 -14.27
N SER A 149 -19.98 -10.43 -13.50
CA SER A 149 -18.90 -11.32 -13.97
C SER A 149 -18.30 -12.10 -12.79
N ASP A 150 -17.38 -13.03 -13.08
CA ASP A 150 -16.63 -13.77 -12.04
C ASP A 150 -15.31 -13.06 -11.64
N LEU A 151 -15.07 -11.83 -12.11
CA LEU A 151 -13.87 -11.07 -11.77
C LEU A 151 -13.80 -10.77 -10.27
N LYS A 152 -12.57 -10.73 -9.77
CA LYS A 152 -12.25 -10.34 -8.38
C LYS A 152 -11.10 -9.37 -8.37
N VAL A 153 -11.03 -8.55 -7.33
CA VAL A 153 -9.87 -7.69 -7.09
C VAL A 153 -8.58 -8.53 -7.07
N GLY A 154 -7.58 -8.07 -7.83
CA GLY A 154 -6.31 -8.76 -8.03
C GLY A 154 -6.25 -9.70 -9.23
N ASP A 155 -7.31 -9.85 -10.03
CA ASP A 155 -7.24 -10.59 -11.29
C ASP A 155 -6.45 -9.79 -12.34
N GLU A 156 -5.46 -10.40 -12.97
CA GLU A 156 -4.73 -9.81 -14.09
C GLU A 156 -5.60 -9.87 -15.36
N LEU A 157 -5.92 -8.71 -15.92
CA LEU A 157 -6.76 -8.57 -17.12
C LEU A 157 -5.91 -8.78 -18.37
N LEU A 158 -6.18 -9.84 -19.13
CA LEU A 158 -5.36 -10.22 -20.30
C LEU A 158 -5.93 -9.71 -21.62
N SER A 159 -7.24 -9.89 -21.83
CA SER A 159 -7.92 -9.46 -23.06
C SER A 159 -9.42 -9.34 -22.87
N TYR A 160 -10.07 -8.62 -23.79
CA TYR A 160 -11.51 -8.55 -23.97
C TYR A 160 -11.87 -8.83 -25.43
N ASN A 161 -12.83 -9.69 -25.69
CA ASN A 161 -13.21 -10.13 -27.03
C ASN A 161 -12.01 -10.45 -27.94
N ASN A 162 -10.98 -11.13 -27.42
CA ASN A 162 -9.68 -11.44 -28.04
C ASN A 162 -8.79 -10.23 -28.37
N ILE A 163 -9.13 -9.02 -27.90
CA ILE A 163 -8.28 -7.83 -27.99
C ILE A 163 -7.43 -7.77 -26.72
N LYS A 164 -6.10 -7.68 -26.84
CA LYS A 164 -5.19 -7.56 -25.70
C LYS A 164 -5.59 -6.33 -24.84
N PHE A 165 -5.67 -6.52 -23.53
CA PHE A 165 -5.94 -5.43 -22.60
C PHE A 165 -4.76 -4.44 -22.64
N LYS A 166 -5.04 -3.15 -22.62
CA LYS A 166 -4.02 -2.09 -22.65
C LYS A 166 -4.28 -0.98 -21.64
N SER A 167 -5.53 -0.65 -21.39
CA SER A 167 -5.96 0.26 -20.33
C SER A 167 -7.49 0.25 -20.22
N ILE A 168 -7.98 0.75 -19.07
CA ILE A 168 -9.43 0.87 -18.84
C ILE A 168 -10.06 1.93 -19.78
N GLU A 169 -9.32 2.98 -20.14
CA GLU A 169 -9.79 4.03 -21.05
C GLU A 169 -10.03 3.49 -22.45
N ILE A 170 -9.10 2.65 -22.95
CA ILE A 170 -9.23 1.99 -24.26
C ILE A 170 -10.40 1.01 -24.24
N LEU A 171 -10.57 0.24 -23.15
CA LEU A 171 -11.72 -0.63 -22.98
C LEU A 171 -13.02 0.18 -22.92
N SER A 172 -13.09 1.27 -22.16
CA SER A 172 -14.26 2.14 -22.08
C SER A 172 -14.65 2.70 -23.44
N LYS A 173 -13.67 3.16 -24.22
CA LYS A 173 -13.92 3.62 -25.60
C LYS A 173 -14.51 2.49 -26.46
N TYR A 174 -13.89 1.31 -26.43
CA TYR A 174 -14.36 0.15 -27.17
C TYR A 174 -15.80 -0.20 -26.80
N ILE A 175 -16.16 -0.22 -25.51
CA ILE A 175 -17.52 -0.53 -25.03
C ILE A 175 -18.52 0.51 -25.54
N ASN A 176 -18.18 1.80 -25.51
CA ASN A 176 -19.06 2.85 -25.96
C ASN A 176 -19.31 2.81 -27.49
N ASP A 177 -18.33 2.36 -28.25
CA ASP A 177 -18.43 2.18 -29.72
C ASP A 177 -19.21 0.89 -30.10
N LEU A 178 -19.44 -0.04 -29.17
CA LEU A 178 -20.22 -1.24 -29.43
C LEU A 178 -21.72 -0.94 -29.60
N ASN A 179 -22.27 -1.37 -30.73
CA ASN A 179 -23.72 -1.31 -30.98
C ASN A 179 -24.38 -2.67 -30.70
N GLY A 180 -25.38 -2.67 -29.81
CA GLY A 180 -26.22 -3.84 -29.59
C GLY A 180 -25.56 -5.02 -28.88
N ALA A 181 -24.39 -4.84 -28.29
CA ALA A 181 -23.74 -5.88 -27.48
C ALA A 181 -24.19 -5.80 -26.02
N ASP A 182 -24.58 -6.93 -25.43
CA ASP A 182 -25.03 -7.02 -24.04
C ASP A 182 -23.83 -7.17 -23.06
N GLY A 183 -22.61 -7.45 -23.57
CA GLY A 183 -21.43 -7.66 -22.74
C GLY A 183 -20.19 -8.05 -23.53
N LEU A 184 -19.13 -8.41 -22.81
CA LEU A 184 -17.81 -8.79 -23.34
C LEU A 184 -17.37 -10.12 -22.74
N LEU A 185 -16.60 -10.87 -23.52
CA LEU A 185 -15.81 -11.99 -22.99
C LEU A 185 -14.46 -11.42 -22.48
N ILE A 186 -14.17 -11.58 -21.20
CA ILE A 186 -12.93 -11.12 -20.59
C ILE A 186 -12.08 -12.34 -20.23
N LYS A 187 -10.84 -12.34 -20.71
CA LYS A 187 -9.80 -13.29 -20.24
C LYS A 187 -9.00 -12.65 -19.14
N TYR A 188 -8.79 -13.39 -18.06
CA TYR A 188 -8.04 -12.94 -16.91
C TYR A 188 -7.22 -14.09 -16.32
N LYS A 189 -6.23 -13.74 -15.50
CA LYS A 189 -5.39 -14.70 -14.80
C LYS A 189 -5.55 -14.50 -13.29
N ARG A 190 -5.80 -15.60 -12.59
CA ARG A 190 -5.91 -15.68 -11.13
C ARG A 190 -5.10 -16.87 -10.62
N ASN A 191 -4.22 -16.64 -9.65
CA ASN A 191 -3.35 -17.68 -9.09
C ASN A 191 -2.58 -18.46 -10.19
N ASN A 192 -2.00 -17.75 -11.14
CA ASN A 192 -1.25 -18.29 -12.30
C ASN A 192 -2.05 -19.20 -13.26
N LYS A 193 -3.40 -19.16 -13.20
CA LYS A 193 -4.28 -19.88 -14.12
C LYS A 193 -5.13 -18.90 -14.91
N GLU A 194 -5.31 -19.17 -16.19
CA GLU A 194 -6.16 -18.37 -17.06
C GLU A 194 -7.61 -18.82 -16.97
N TYR A 195 -8.50 -17.87 -16.99
CA TYR A 195 -9.94 -18.02 -16.95
C TYR A 195 -10.60 -17.08 -17.95
N GLU A 196 -11.85 -17.38 -18.27
CA GLU A 196 -12.71 -16.50 -19.06
C GLU A 196 -14.02 -16.27 -18.31
N THR A 197 -14.53 -15.04 -18.39
CA THR A 197 -15.84 -14.70 -17.87
C THR A 197 -16.55 -13.76 -18.82
N TYR A 198 -17.90 -13.83 -18.83
CA TYR A 198 -18.72 -12.88 -19.56
C TYR A 198 -19.09 -11.74 -18.62
N SER A 199 -18.72 -10.51 -18.96
CA SER A 199 -19.07 -9.30 -18.22
C SER A 199 -20.17 -8.54 -18.95
N LYS A 200 -21.31 -8.33 -18.29
CA LYS A 200 -22.42 -7.53 -18.85
C LYS A 200 -22.04 -6.06 -18.91
N ILE A 201 -22.49 -5.41 -20.00
CA ILE A 201 -22.47 -3.96 -20.12
C ILE A 201 -23.75 -3.41 -19.52
N TYR A 202 -23.63 -2.40 -18.67
CA TYR A 202 -24.75 -1.60 -18.19
C TYR A 202 -24.50 -0.12 -18.49
N GLU A 203 -25.55 0.68 -18.44
CA GLU A 203 -25.47 2.12 -18.68
C GLU A 203 -25.64 2.89 -17.38
N ASP A 204 -24.72 3.80 -17.12
CA ASP A 204 -24.78 4.74 -15.99
C ASP A 204 -24.43 6.14 -16.48
N ASN A 205 -25.33 7.10 -16.24
CA ASN A 205 -25.17 8.49 -16.65
C ASN A 205 -24.81 8.67 -18.15
N GLY A 206 -25.39 7.84 -19.03
CA GLY A 206 -25.14 7.86 -20.47
C GLY A 206 -23.80 7.27 -20.91
N LYS A 207 -23.06 6.59 -20.01
CA LYS A 207 -21.82 5.87 -20.31
C LYS A 207 -22.05 4.37 -20.16
N LYS A 208 -21.56 3.60 -21.11
CA LYS A 208 -21.55 2.14 -21.04
C LYS A 208 -20.35 1.67 -20.21
N LEU A 209 -20.59 0.84 -19.21
CA LEU A 209 -19.62 0.37 -18.23
C LEU A 209 -19.76 -1.13 -18.03
N ILE A 210 -18.69 -1.75 -17.51
CA ILE A 210 -18.70 -3.14 -16.98
C ILE A 210 -18.48 -3.18 -15.47
N GLY A 211 -18.32 -2.01 -14.81
CA GLY A 211 -18.17 -1.93 -13.36
C GLY A 211 -16.82 -2.45 -12.82
N VAL A 212 -15.76 -2.26 -13.56
CA VAL A 212 -14.38 -2.63 -13.15
C VAL A 212 -13.45 -1.44 -13.36
N SER A 213 -12.67 -1.08 -12.34
CA SER A 213 -11.50 -0.23 -12.52
C SER A 213 -10.22 -1.09 -12.53
N SER A 214 -9.13 -0.57 -13.07
CA SER A 214 -7.85 -1.26 -13.13
C SER A 214 -6.70 -0.38 -12.69
N ILE A 215 -5.67 -1.03 -12.16
CA ILE A 215 -4.35 -0.47 -11.88
C ILE A 215 -3.34 -1.11 -12.83
N SER A 216 -2.25 -0.41 -13.17
CA SER A 216 -1.23 -0.95 -14.07
C SER A 216 0.16 -0.93 -13.46
N ILE A 217 0.87 -2.03 -13.57
CA ILE A 217 2.21 -2.24 -13.02
C ILE A 217 3.18 -2.54 -14.17
N LEU A 218 4.27 -1.76 -14.26
CA LEU A 218 5.32 -2.01 -15.24
C LEU A 218 6.30 -3.06 -14.72
N ASP A 219 6.66 -3.98 -15.59
CA ASP A 219 7.80 -4.87 -15.39
C ASP A 219 9.04 -4.25 -16.02
N LEU A 220 10.02 -3.87 -15.19
CA LEU A 220 11.18 -3.08 -15.56
C LEU A 220 12.48 -3.86 -15.28
N GLU A 221 13.33 -3.95 -16.29
CA GLU A 221 14.68 -4.48 -16.19
C GLU A 221 15.70 -3.38 -16.47
N SER A 222 16.58 -3.08 -15.51
CA SER A 222 17.64 -2.08 -15.67
C SER A 222 19.00 -2.73 -15.84
N SER A 223 19.95 -1.98 -16.45
CA SER A 223 21.36 -2.41 -16.59
C SER A 223 22.06 -2.67 -15.25
N HIS A 224 21.54 -2.18 -14.15
CA HIS A 224 22.05 -2.34 -12.78
C HIS A 224 21.30 -3.39 -11.97
N ASN A 225 20.35 -4.12 -12.56
CA ASN A 225 19.52 -5.12 -11.86
C ASN A 225 18.88 -4.60 -10.56
N ILE A 226 18.45 -3.33 -10.57
CA ILE A 226 17.92 -2.68 -9.37
C ILE A 226 16.58 -3.28 -8.97
N ASP A 227 16.48 -3.63 -7.68
CA ASP A 227 15.23 -4.07 -7.07
C ASP A 227 15.10 -3.58 -5.62
N ILE A 228 13.88 -3.68 -5.07
CA ILE A 228 13.57 -3.36 -3.67
C ILE A 228 13.17 -4.64 -2.94
N LYS A 229 13.91 -4.99 -1.88
CA LYS A 229 13.50 -6.07 -0.97
C LYS A 229 12.26 -5.64 -0.19
N ASN A 230 11.14 -6.30 -0.41
CA ASN A 230 9.89 -6.09 0.30
C ASN A 230 9.59 -7.21 1.31
N LYS A 231 8.63 -6.97 2.19
CA LYS A 231 8.05 -7.99 3.08
C LYS A 231 6.58 -8.16 2.75
N GLU A 232 6.05 -9.37 2.91
CA GLU A 232 4.64 -9.67 2.67
C GLU A 232 3.66 -8.81 3.51
N SER A 233 4.12 -8.27 4.63
CA SER A 233 3.34 -7.41 5.51
C SER A 233 3.34 -5.93 5.12
N GLU A 234 4.13 -5.55 4.11
CA GLU A 234 4.19 -4.18 3.61
C GLU A 234 3.12 -3.99 2.54
N SER A 235 2.45 -2.84 2.57
CA SER A 235 1.36 -2.53 1.66
C SER A 235 1.11 -1.01 1.59
N GLY A 236 0.37 -0.58 0.56
CA GLY A 236 0.00 0.80 0.32
C GLY A 236 1.04 1.64 -0.42
N PRO A 237 0.62 2.71 -1.11
CA PRO A 237 1.46 3.45 -2.06
C PRO A 237 2.36 4.51 -1.42
N SER A 238 2.17 4.81 -0.13
CA SER A 238 2.70 6.01 0.54
C SER A 238 4.22 6.05 0.73
N GLY A 239 4.94 4.99 0.34
CA GLY A 239 6.40 4.91 0.37
C GLY A 239 7.09 5.28 -0.94
N GLY A 240 6.32 5.48 -2.01
CA GLY A 240 6.83 5.60 -3.38
C GLY A 240 7.89 6.69 -3.57
N LEU A 241 7.68 7.88 -3.01
CA LEU A 241 8.67 8.97 -3.05
C LEU A 241 10.01 8.55 -2.44
N ILE A 242 9.98 7.96 -1.26
CA ILE A 242 11.20 7.57 -0.55
C ILE A 242 11.89 6.40 -1.25
N MET A 243 11.13 5.48 -1.83
CA MET A 243 11.68 4.41 -2.68
C MET A 243 12.40 5.00 -3.89
N ALA A 244 11.79 5.96 -4.59
CA ALA A 244 12.38 6.62 -5.75
C ALA A 244 13.68 7.38 -5.40
N LEU A 245 13.66 8.15 -4.30
CA LEU A 245 14.85 8.86 -3.81
C LEU A 245 15.98 7.89 -3.42
N SER A 246 15.63 6.77 -2.78
CA SER A 246 16.61 5.75 -2.37
C SER A 246 17.23 5.05 -3.57
N ILE A 247 16.43 4.71 -4.59
CA ILE A 247 16.94 4.13 -5.84
C ILE A 247 17.84 5.15 -6.54
N TYR A 248 17.37 6.38 -6.72
CA TYR A 248 18.14 7.44 -7.39
C TYR A 248 19.50 7.65 -6.71
N ASN A 249 19.52 7.75 -5.37
CA ASN A 249 20.76 7.90 -4.61
C ASN A 249 21.70 6.70 -4.76
N ALA A 250 21.14 5.50 -4.92
CA ALA A 250 21.94 4.27 -5.08
C ALA A 250 22.56 4.12 -6.49
N ILE A 251 21.97 4.76 -7.51
CA ILE A 251 22.40 4.60 -8.91
C ILE A 251 23.09 5.85 -9.50
N THR A 252 23.24 6.92 -8.71
CA THR A 252 23.90 8.17 -9.15
C THR A 252 25.13 8.46 -8.27
N GLU A 253 26.14 9.10 -8.85
CA GLU A 253 27.28 9.60 -8.08
C GLU A 253 26.85 10.73 -7.14
N GLY A 254 27.47 10.74 -5.98
CA GLY A 254 27.13 11.71 -4.93
C GLY A 254 26.04 11.21 -3.99
N ASP A 255 26.02 11.77 -2.79
CA ASP A 255 25.04 11.41 -1.76
C ASP A 255 24.08 12.57 -1.54
N ILE A 256 22.86 12.47 -2.08
CA ILE A 256 21.81 13.51 -1.91
C ILE A 256 21.27 13.58 -0.47
N THR A 257 21.62 12.62 0.41
CA THR A 257 21.27 12.71 1.83
C THR A 257 22.12 13.75 2.59
N LYS A 258 23.31 14.08 2.06
CA LYS A 258 24.29 14.95 2.74
C LYS A 258 24.60 14.50 4.17
N GLY A 259 24.62 13.17 4.40
CA GLY A 259 24.84 12.58 5.73
C GLY A 259 23.62 12.64 6.66
N ASN A 260 22.47 13.13 6.21
CA ASN A 260 21.27 13.26 7.02
C ASN A 260 20.52 11.94 7.15
N LYS A 261 19.86 11.75 8.31
CA LYS A 261 18.83 10.74 8.48
C LYS A 261 17.49 11.32 8.01
N ILE A 262 17.17 11.11 6.74
CA ILE A 262 15.95 11.59 6.12
C ILE A 262 14.86 10.54 6.31
N VAL A 263 13.76 10.92 6.92
CA VAL A 263 12.53 10.12 7.01
C VAL A 263 11.47 10.79 6.17
N GLY A 264 10.64 10.01 5.48
CA GLY A 264 9.58 10.64 4.70
C GLY A 264 8.50 9.70 4.23
N THR A 265 7.59 10.27 3.47
CA THR A 265 6.41 9.63 2.91
C THR A 265 5.96 10.38 1.66
N GLY A 266 5.13 9.76 0.84
CA GLY A 266 4.56 10.32 -0.38
C GLY A 266 4.30 9.22 -1.39
N THR A 267 3.20 9.32 -2.13
CA THR A 267 3.02 8.50 -3.33
C THR A 267 3.92 9.03 -4.44
N ILE A 268 4.13 8.26 -5.49
CA ILE A 268 4.87 8.68 -6.68
C ILE A 268 4.16 8.17 -7.95
N SER A 269 3.84 9.07 -8.84
CA SER A 269 3.30 8.74 -10.16
C SER A 269 4.42 8.64 -11.20
N ARG A 270 4.13 8.02 -12.35
CA ARG A 270 5.13 7.84 -13.44
C ARG A 270 5.66 9.15 -14.02
N ASP A 271 4.90 10.22 -13.93
CA ASP A 271 5.31 11.57 -14.36
C ASP A 271 6.16 12.31 -13.31
N GLY A 272 6.43 11.67 -12.17
CA GLY A 272 7.19 12.26 -11.07
C GLY A 272 6.35 13.08 -10.08
N THR A 273 5.03 13.15 -10.25
CA THR A 273 4.14 13.84 -9.29
C THR A 273 4.13 13.10 -7.95
N VAL A 274 4.26 13.85 -6.87
CA VAL A 274 4.16 13.38 -5.49
C VAL A 274 2.77 13.69 -4.95
N GLY A 275 2.04 12.66 -4.55
CA GLY A 275 0.66 12.81 -4.08
C GLY A 275 0.50 12.62 -2.58
N GLU A 276 -0.62 13.12 -2.08
CA GLU A 276 -1.08 13.06 -0.69
C GLU A 276 -1.12 11.64 -0.13
N ILE A 277 -0.97 11.53 1.20
CA ILE A 277 -1.05 10.26 1.93
C ILE A 277 -1.86 10.40 3.20
N GLY A 278 -2.41 9.29 3.68
CA GLY A 278 -3.06 9.25 4.98
C GLY A 278 -2.09 9.06 6.15
N GLY A 279 -2.48 9.60 7.32
CA GLY A 279 -1.79 9.38 8.59
C GLY A 279 -0.40 9.99 8.67
N VAL A 280 -0.21 11.17 8.10
CA VAL A 280 1.07 11.89 8.16
C VAL A 280 1.49 12.21 9.59
N ASN A 281 0.54 12.48 10.48
CA ASN A 281 0.73 12.67 11.90
C ASN A 281 1.47 11.48 12.56
N TYR A 282 1.06 10.23 12.30
CA TYR A 282 1.73 9.03 12.81
C TYR A 282 3.13 8.86 12.25
N LYS A 283 3.31 9.23 10.97
CA LYS A 283 4.57 9.12 10.25
C LYS A 283 5.59 10.15 10.76
N LEU A 284 5.15 11.40 10.97
CA LEU A 284 5.96 12.44 11.59
C LEU A 284 6.36 12.06 13.03
N ALA A 285 5.41 11.59 13.84
CA ALA A 285 5.70 11.12 15.20
C ALA A 285 6.74 9.99 15.21
N SER A 286 6.65 9.06 14.25
CA SER A 286 7.64 7.99 14.08
C SER A 286 9.00 8.56 13.68
N ALA A 287 9.06 9.53 12.76
CA ALA A 287 10.30 10.17 12.33
C ALA A 287 11.03 10.86 13.50
N VAL A 288 10.30 11.65 14.28
CA VAL A 288 10.85 12.36 15.46
C VAL A 288 11.35 11.34 16.50
N LYS A 289 10.54 10.33 16.81
CA LYS A 289 10.91 9.28 17.77
C LYS A 289 12.19 8.53 17.38
N GLU A 290 12.37 8.30 16.08
CA GLU A 290 13.52 7.58 15.53
C GLU A 290 14.75 8.50 15.28
N GLY A 291 14.67 9.79 15.67
CA GLY A 291 15.77 10.74 15.58
C GLY A 291 16.12 11.16 14.15
N ALA A 292 15.09 11.35 13.31
CA ALA A 292 15.27 11.91 11.98
C ALA A 292 15.76 13.37 12.07
N THR A 293 16.63 13.79 11.14
CA THR A 293 17.08 15.19 11.01
C THR A 293 16.18 15.95 10.05
N VAL A 294 15.61 15.26 9.07
CA VAL A 294 14.73 15.82 8.03
C VAL A 294 13.51 14.93 7.89
N PHE A 295 12.34 15.54 7.77
CA PHE A 295 11.11 14.88 7.35
C PHE A 295 10.64 15.44 6.01
N ILE A 296 10.52 14.57 4.99
CA ILE A 296 10.02 14.92 3.66
C ILE A 296 8.59 14.42 3.48
N CYS A 297 7.69 15.27 3.02
CA CYS A 297 6.28 14.98 2.85
C CYS A 297 5.71 15.60 1.56
N PRO A 298 4.57 15.09 1.06
CA PRO A 298 3.84 15.75 -0.02
C PRO A 298 3.43 17.18 0.34
N ASN A 299 3.37 18.03 -0.66
CA ASN A 299 2.91 19.41 -0.48
C ASN A 299 1.49 19.48 0.09
N ASP A 300 0.62 18.58 -0.34
CA ASP A 300 -0.78 18.52 0.09
C ASP A 300 -0.95 18.10 1.56
N ASN A 301 0.07 17.49 2.17
CA ASN A 301 0.09 17.18 3.61
C ASN A 301 0.82 18.21 4.45
N TYR A 302 1.35 19.30 3.86
CA TYR A 302 2.23 20.22 4.57
C TYR A 302 1.55 20.90 5.76
N ASP A 303 0.32 21.38 5.58
CA ASP A 303 -0.42 22.09 6.64
C ASP A 303 -0.68 21.16 7.84
N GLU A 304 -1.09 19.89 7.58
CA GLU A 304 -1.26 18.90 8.64
C GLU A 304 0.06 18.61 9.39
N VAL A 305 1.18 18.54 8.66
CA VAL A 305 2.51 18.36 9.27
C VAL A 305 2.85 19.55 10.17
N MET A 306 2.58 20.79 9.73
CA MET A 306 2.89 21.97 10.51
C MET A 306 2.01 22.10 11.76
N GLU A 307 0.74 21.72 11.69
CA GLU A 307 -0.15 21.64 12.86
C GLU A 307 0.40 20.66 13.91
N GLU A 308 0.84 19.47 13.50
CA GLU A 308 1.43 18.49 14.41
C GLU A 308 2.79 18.92 14.96
N MET A 309 3.60 19.63 14.16
CA MET A 309 4.86 20.25 14.61
C MET A 309 4.63 21.24 15.76
N GLU A 310 3.63 22.11 15.62
CA GLU A 310 3.28 23.12 16.63
C GLU A 310 2.68 22.44 17.89
N LYS A 311 1.73 21.55 17.70
CA LYS A 311 1.00 20.84 18.78
C LYS A 311 1.93 20.10 19.74
N TYR A 312 2.96 19.45 19.20
CA TYR A 312 3.89 18.64 20.00
C TYR A 312 5.26 19.29 20.19
N ASN A 313 5.45 20.52 19.71
CA ASN A 313 6.71 21.25 19.76
C ASN A 313 7.88 20.40 19.21
N TYR A 314 7.68 19.76 18.08
CA TYR A 314 8.71 18.97 17.43
C TYR A 314 9.81 19.89 16.86
N ASN A 315 11.06 19.39 16.85
CA ASN A 315 12.19 20.09 16.29
C ASN A 315 12.86 19.21 15.21
N ILE A 316 12.35 19.28 13.99
CA ILE A 316 12.84 18.56 12.83
C ILE A 316 12.69 19.44 11.59
N LYS A 317 13.64 19.40 10.64
CA LYS A 317 13.52 20.14 9.37
C LYS A 317 12.45 19.49 8.50
N ILE A 318 11.45 20.26 8.05
CA ILE A 318 10.41 19.80 7.14
C ILE A 318 10.75 20.22 5.72
N ILE A 319 10.61 19.29 4.77
CA ILE A 319 10.70 19.52 3.33
C ILE A 319 9.40 19.01 2.70
N ASN A 320 8.59 19.94 2.17
CA ASN A 320 7.39 19.62 1.41
C ASN A 320 7.70 19.65 -0.09
N VAL A 321 7.12 18.72 -0.85
CA VAL A 321 7.39 18.59 -2.29
C VAL A 321 6.14 18.17 -3.07
N ALA A 322 6.00 18.70 -4.28
CA ALA A 322 4.96 18.33 -5.23
C ALA A 322 5.47 17.38 -6.31
N THR A 323 6.78 17.34 -6.55
CA THR A 323 7.39 16.48 -7.58
C THR A 323 8.69 15.86 -7.10
N PHE A 324 9.11 14.79 -7.78
CA PHE A 324 10.39 14.13 -7.56
C PHE A 324 11.58 15.06 -7.84
N ASP A 325 11.48 15.88 -8.88
CA ASP A 325 12.53 16.84 -9.23
C ASP A 325 12.71 17.89 -8.14
N GLU A 326 11.60 18.43 -7.62
CA GLU A 326 11.61 19.37 -6.49
C GLU A 326 12.22 18.72 -5.23
N ALA A 327 11.97 17.43 -5.00
CA ALA A 327 12.57 16.72 -3.88
C ALA A 327 14.11 16.68 -4.00
N ILE A 328 14.65 16.38 -5.18
CA ILE A 328 16.10 16.36 -5.42
C ILE A 328 16.70 17.76 -5.24
N GLU A 329 16.05 18.80 -5.78
CA GLU A 329 16.51 20.18 -5.68
C GLU A 329 16.59 20.65 -4.22
N LYS A 330 15.51 20.45 -3.45
CA LYS A 330 15.47 20.84 -2.02
C LYS A 330 16.44 20.03 -1.15
N LEU A 331 16.69 18.78 -1.48
CA LEU A 331 17.70 17.95 -0.80
C LEU A 331 19.13 18.41 -1.13
N ALA A 332 19.38 18.95 -2.32
CA ALA A 332 20.69 19.50 -2.67
C ALA A 332 21.07 20.75 -1.84
N GLU A 333 20.07 21.43 -1.25
CA GLU A 333 20.23 22.61 -0.39
C GLU A 333 20.46 22.27 1.11
N LEU A 334 20.48 20.96 1.47
CA LEU A 334 20.79 20.54 2.85
C LEU A 334 22.25 20.78 3.21
#